data_b63e9368abdbee7610b878656a222f50
#
_entry.id   b63e9368abdbee7610b878656a222f50
#
_cell.length_a   1.000
_cell.length_b   1.000
_cell.length_c   1.000
_cell.angle_alpha   90.00
_cell.angle_beta   90.00
_cell.angle_gamma   90.00
#
_symmetry.space_group_name_H-M   'P 1'
#
loop_
_entity.id
_entity.type
_entity.pdbx_description
1 polymer ?
#
loop_
_entity_poly.entity_id
_entity_poly.type
_entity_poly.pdbx_seq_one_letter_code
_entity_poly.pdbx_strand_id
1 'polypeptide(L)'
;MGLRVVKAEHYLPPAAIRQKIHALAQRRETEPRDVFDLDLLFASYRDQVQPGEVDPITLEAAIDAALSIPYETYEDLVVQYIEDDFVGIYGRPEVWTDMTLGVVRHLEGLR
;
A
#
# COMPACT_ATOMS: atom_id res chain seq x y z
N MET A 1 -9.77 -6.70 20.30
CA MET A 1 -9.59 -6.28 20.00
C MET A 1 -9.50 -5.42 19.67
N GLY A 2 -9.40 -5.26 19.49
CA GLY A 2 -9.18 -4.59 19.16
C GLY A 2 -9.29 -3.76 18.91
N LEU A 3 -9.19 -3.69 19.13
CA LEU A 3 -9.24 -3.04 18.74
C LEU A 3 -9.17 -2.19 18.55
N ARG A 4 -8.65 -2.23 18.99
CA ARG A 4 -8.50 -1.43 18.65
C ARG A 4 -8.77 -0.78 17.82
N VAL A 5 -8.42 -1.20 17.57
CA VAL A 5 -9.29 -0.89 16.52
C VAL A 5 -9.98 0.43 16.62
N VAL A 6 -10.20 0.78 17.75
CA VAL A 6 -10.87 2.01 18.02
C VAL A 6 -10.30 3.18 17.28
N LYS A 7 -9.01 3.18 17.13
CA LYS A 7 -8.36 4.28 16.42
C LYS A 7 -8.78 4.33 14.97
N ALA A 8 -9.24 3.23 14.44
CA ALA A 8 -9.64 3.17 13.06
C ALA A 8 -10.87 4.00 12.78
N GLU A 9 -11.62 4.38 13.78
CA GLU A 9 -12.83 5.17 13.56
C GLU A 9 -12.53 6.50 12.90
N HIS A 10 -11.31 7.00 13.05
CA HIS A 10 -10.90 8.25 12.44
C HIS A 10 -10.46 8.08 11.00
N TYR A 11 -10.31 6.85 10.57
CA TYR A 11 -9.81 6.51 9.24
C TYR A 11 -10.69 5.44 8.64
N LEU A 12 -11.85 5.86 8.12
CA LEU A 12 -12.69 4.94 7.37
C LEU A 12 -11.86 4.38 6.22
N PRO A 13 -12.06 3.11 5.86
CA PRO A 13 -11.23 2.47 4.84
C PRO A 13 -11.06 3.26 3.54
N PRO A 14 -12.12 3.86 2.96
CA PRO A 14 -11.90 4.67 1.74
C PRO A 14 -10.97 5.84 1.98
N ALA A 15 -11.10 6.51 3.12
CA ALA A 15 -10.23 7.65 3.43
C ALA A 15 -8.80 7.18 3.65
N ALA A 16 -8.61 6.04 4.30
CA ALA A 16 -7.28 5.48 4.53
C ALA A 16 -6.62 5.12 3.21
N ILE A 17 -7.36 4.50 2.29
CA ILE A 17 -6.83 4.16 0.97
C ILE A 17 -6.38 5.41 0.23
N ARG A 18 -7.26 6.43 0.17
CA ARG A 18 -6.91 7.68 -0.51
C ARG A 18 -5.69 8.34 0.11
N GLN A 19 -5.63 8.35 1.44
CA GLN A 19 -4.51 8.94 2.15
C GLN A 19 -3.19 8.24 1.82
N LYS A 20 -3.21 6.92 1.77
CA LYS A 20 -2.00 6.15 1.44
C LYS A 20 -1.59 6.36 -0.01
N ILE A 21 -2.55 6.48 -0.92
CA ILE A 21 -2.25 6.77 -2.32
C ILE A 21 -1.55 8.13 -2.42
N HIS A 22 -2.09 9.15 -1.75
CA HIS A 22 -1.48 10.47 -1.76
C HIS A 22 -0.10 10.46 -1.11
N ALA A 23 0.05 9.73 -0.01
CA ALA A 23 1.35 9.64 0.67
C ALA A 23 2.38 9.02 -0.26
N LEU A 24 2.03 7.92 -0.93
CA LEU A 24 2.94 7.24 -1.84
C LEU A 24 3.31 8.15 -3.01
N ALA A 25 2.34 8.90 -3.54
CA ALA A 25 2.57 9.76 -4.69
C ALA A 25 3.43 10.97 -4.36
N GLN A 26 3.36 11.48 -3.15
CA GLN A 26 3.92 12.77 -2.79
C GLN A 26 5.17 12.73 -1.94
N ARG A 27 5.57 11.57 -1.44
CA ARG A 27 6.76 11.49 -0.60
C ARG A 27 8.00 11.76 -1.43
N ARG A 28 8.92 12.49 -0.83
CA ARG A 28 10.21 12.74 -1.41
C ARG A 28 10.98 11.44 -1.59
N GLU A 29 10.97 10.62 -0.53
CA GLU A 29 11.57 9.31 -0.57
C GLU A 29 10.41 8.31 -0.48
N THR A 30 10.36 7.38 -1.41
CA THR A 30 9.30 6.39 -1.44
C THR A 30 9.38 5.52 -0.18
N GLU A 31 8.20 5.16 0.32
CA GLU A 31 8.10 4.39 1.54
C GLU A 31 7.41 3.06 1.25
N PRO A 32 8.15 1.93 1.32
CA PRO A 32 7.55 0.63 1.01
C PRO A 32 6.39 0.27 1.93
N ARG A 33 6.34 0.87 3.13
CA ARG A 33 5.24 0.65 4.04
C ARG A 33 3.92 1.09 3.44
N ASP A 34 3.94 2.16 2.64
CA ASP A 34 2.72 2.63 2.00
C ASP A 34 2.18 1.60 1.01
N VAL A 35 3.07 0.91 0.28
CA VAL A 35 2.66 -0.16 -0.62
C VAL A 35 2.10 -1.34 0.17
N PHE A 36 2.78 -1.73 1.23
CA PHE A 36 2.34 -2.81 2.09
C PHE A 36 0.95 -2.53 2.67
N ASP A 37 0.75 -1.32 3.18
CA ASP A 37 -0.54 -0.93 3.75
C ASP A 37 -1.63 -0.89 2.69
N LEU A 38 -1.32 -0.40 1.48
CA LEU A 38 -2.29 -0.39 0.39
C LEU A 38 -2.68 -1.81 -0.03
N ASP A 39 -1.71 -2.72 -0.06
CA ASP A 39 -2.01 -4.10 -0.39
C ASP A 39 -3.04 -4.68 0.58
N LEU A 40 -2.85 -4.45 1.88
CA LEU A 40 -3.78 -4.93 2.89
C LEU A 40 -5.14 -4.27 2.77
N LEU A 41 -5.17 -2.96 2.53
CA LEU A 41 -6.42 -2.23 2.42
C LEU A 41 -7.21 -2.64 1.18
N PHE A 42 -6.53 -2.79 0.06
CA PHE A 42 -7.21 -3.23 -1.17
C PHE A 42 -7.74 -4.66 -1.05
N ALA A 43 -7.03 -5.51 -0.32
CA ALA A 43 -7.48 -6.89 -0.13
C ALA A 43 -8.84 -6.94 0.55
N SER A 44 -9.11 -5.98 1.45
CA SER A 44 -10.32 -5.98 2.25
C SER A 44 -11.36 -4.97 1.80
N TYR A 45 -10.95 -3.87 1.20
CA TYR A 45 -11.85 -2.72 0.99
C TYR A 45 -11.78 -2.12 -0.41
N ARG A 46 -11.28 -2.87 -1.39
CA ARG A 46 -11.06 -2.32 -2.73
C ARG A 46 -12.30 -1.69 -3.36
N ASP A 47 -13.47 -2.23 -3.06
CA ASP A 47 -14.72 -1.76 -3.67
C ASP A 47 -15.22 -0.44 -3.07
N GLN A 48 -14.58 0.04 -2.01
CA GLN A 48 -15.04 1.24 -1.33
C GLN A 48 -14.44 2.52 -1.90
N VAL A 49 -13.46 2.40 -2.81
CA VAL A 49 -12.91 3.54 -3.53
C VAL A 49 -13.24 3.34 -4.99
N GLN A 50 -13.88 4.34 -5.59
CA GLN A 50 -14.37 4.25 -6.94
C GLN A 50 -13.49 5.04 -7.91
N PRO A 51 -13.50 4.67 -9.20
CA PRO A 51 -12.78 5.48 -10.19
C PRO A 51 -13.24 6.93 -10.13
N GLY A 52 -12.29 7.84 -10.24
CA GLY A 52 -12.56 9.26 -10.20
C GLY A 52 -12.41 9.91 -8.84
N GLU A 53 -12.26 9.11 -7.77
CA GLU A 53 -12.07 9.68 -6.44
C GLU A 53 -10.65 10.18 -6.19
N VAL A 54 -9.69 9.69 -6.98
CA VAL A 54 -8.31 10.15 -6.92
C VAL A 54 -7.94 10.60 -8.33
N ASP A 55 -7.30 11.75 -8.43
CA ASP A 55 -7.02 12.30 -9.76
C ASP A 55 -5.94 11.46 -10.49
N PRO A 56 -6.00 11.44 -11.83
CA PRO A 56 -5.10 10.60 -12.62
C PRO A 56 -3.61 10.92 -12.42
N ILE A 57 -3.28 12.17 -12.17
CA ILE A 57 -1.88 12.56 -11.98
C ILE A 57 -1.35 11.96 -10.70
N THR A 58 -2.14 12.01 -9.64
CA THR A 58 -1.78 11.39 -8.35
C THR A 58 -1.65 9.88 -8.49
N LEU A 59 -2.59 9.24 -9.21
CA LEU A 59 -2.54 7.80 -9.43
C LEU A 59 -1.28 7.40 -10.19
N GLU A 60 -0.93 8.15 -11.22
CA GLU A 60 0.26 7.85 -12.00
C GLU A 60 1.52 8.00 -11.16
N ALA A 61 1.59 9.05 -10.35
CA ALA A 61 2.73 9.26 -9.47
C ALA A 61 2.85 8.13 -8.45
N ALA A 62 1.73 7.67 -7.91
CA ALA A 62 1.73 6.56 -6.96
C ALA A 62 2.18 5.26 -7.61
N ILE A 63 1.74 5.00 -8.85
CA ILE A 63 2.16 3.82 -9.60
C ILE A 63 3.66 3.86 -9.84
N ASP A 64 4.17 4.99 -10.31
CA ASP A 64 5.60 5.14 -10.55
C ASP A 64 6.41 4.94 -9.28
N ALA A 65 5.93 5.51 -8.18
CA ALA A 65 6.60 5.36 -6.89
C ALA A 65 6.63 3.90 -6.45
N ALA A 66 5.50 3.20 -6.56
CA ALA A 66 5.43 1.79 -6.18
C ALA A 66 6.41 0.95 -6.98
N LEU A 67 6.48 1.19 -8.29
CA LEU A 67 7.35 0.43 -9.18
C LEU A 67 8.83 0.74 -8.98
N SER A 68 9.15 1.86 -8.34
CA SER A 68 10.53 2.27 -8.15
C SER A 68 11.18 1.72 -6.88
N ILE A 69 10.41 1.09 -5.99
CA ILE A 69 10.93 0.62 -4.72
C ILE A 69 11.51 -0.79 -4.87
N PRO A 70 12.83 -0.97 -4.67
CA PRO A 70 13.43 -2.30 -4.78
C PRO A 70 13.10 -3.16 -3.56
N TYR A 71 13.19 -4.47 -3.73
CA TYR A 71 12.94 -5.40 -2.64
C TYR A 71 13.80 -5.10 -1.41
N GLU A 72 15.07 -4.73 -1.62
CA GLU A 72 15.98 -4.47 -0.50
C GLU A 72 15.45 -3.39 0.43
N THR A 73 14.83 -2.37 -0.14
CA THR A 73 14.25 -1.30 0.66
C THR A 73 13.06 -1.81 1.47
N TYR A 74 12.23 -2.64 0.84
CA TYR A 74 11.10 -3.28 1.53
C TYR A 74 11.62 -4.19 2.65
N GLU A 75 12.64 -4.97 2.37
CA GLU A 75 13.23 -5.86 3.37
C GLU A 75 13.71 -5.07 4.58
N ASP A 76 14.43 -3.99 4.34
CA ASP A 76 15.02 -3.19 5.41
C ASP A 76 13.97 -2.43 6.23
N LEU A 77 12.93 -1.93 5.58
CA LEU A 77 12.00 -1.00 6.23
C LEU A 77 10.68 -1.62 6.65
N VAL A 78 10.37 -2.81 6.16
CA VAL A 78 9.11 -3.47 6.50
C VAL A 78 9.34 -4.86 7.08
N VAL A 79 10.05 -5.72 6.36
CA VAL A 79 10.20 -7.11 6.77
C VAL A 79 10.84 -7.24 8.14
N GLN A 80 11.80 -6.39 8.46
CA GLN A 80 12.49 -6.45 9.76
C GLN A 80 11.56 -6.16 10.94
N TYR A 81 10.42 -5.55 10.68
CA TYR A 81 9.45 -5.22 11.74
C TYR A 81 8.26 -6.17 11.76
N ILE A 82 8.27 -7.19 10.92
CA ILE A 82 7.23 -8.22 10.88
C ILE A 82 7.60 -9.31 11.87
N GLU A 83 6.61 -9.86 12.56
CA GLU A 83 6.86 -10.96 13.49
C GLU A 83 7.48 -12.15 12.76
N ASP A 84 8.36 -12.84 13.45
CA ASP A 84 9.13 -13.95 12.87
C ASP A 84 8.25 -14.98 12.16
N ASP A 85 7.05 -15.22 12.67
CA ASP A 85 6.14 -16.19 12.09
C ASP A 85 5.74 -15.82 10.67
N PHE A 86 5.80 -14.54 10.33
CA PHE A 86 5.35 -14.05 9.02
C PHE A 86 6.50 -13.70 8.08
N VAL A 87 7.74 -13.69 8.59
CA VAL A 87 8.89 -13.33 7.74
C VAL A 87 9.01 -14.28 6.57
N GLY A 88 8.77 -15.58 6.79
CA GLY A 88 8.82 -16.57 5.73
C GLY A 88 7.80 -16.36 4.63
N ILE A 89 6.71 -15.65 4.94
CA ILE A 89 5.65 -15.35 3.98
C ILE A 89 5.96 -14.07 3.23
N TYR A 90 6.34 -13.02 3.96
CA TYR A 90 6.48 -11.68 3.37
C TYR A 90 7.92 -11.31 2.99
N GLY A 91 8.90 -12.01 3.52
CA GLY A 91 10.31 -11.67 3.31
C GLY A 91 10.92 -12.33 2.08
N ARG A 92 10.25 -12.24 0.94
CA ARG A 92 10.70 -12.85 -0.31
C ARG A 92 10.55 -11.86 -1.46
N PRO A 93 11.53 -11.82 -2.37
CA PRO A 93 11.45 -10.90 -3.51
C PRO A 93 10.19 -11.11 -4.36
N GLU A 94 9.79 -12.37 -4.59
CA GLU A 94 8.61 -12.63 -5.41
C GLU A 94 7.33 -12.17 -4.73
N VAL A 95 7.27 -12.21 -3.40
CA VAL A 95 6.12 -11.70 -2.66
C VAL A 95 6.02 -10.19 -2.80
N TRP A 96 7.17 -9.51 -2.71
CA TRP A 96 7.21 -8.06 -2.91
C TRP A 96 6.78 -7.68 -4.32
N THR A 97 7.26 -8.43 -5.32
CA THR A 97 6.87 -8.18 -6.70
C THR A 97 5.36 -8.35 -6.88
N ASP A 98 4.80 -9.43 -6.36
CA ASP A 98 3.37 -9.68 -6.48
C ASP A 98 2.54 -8.62 -5.77
N MET A 99 3.00 -8.21 -4.58
CA MET A 99 2.34 -7.16 -3.81
C MET A 99 2.33 -5.84 -4.57
N THR A 100 3.48 -5.45 -5.10
CA THR A 100 3.63 -4.21 -5.85
C THR A 100 2.75 -4.22 -7.09
N LEU A 101 2.77 -5.32 -7.85
CA LEU A 101 1.96 -5.44 -9.05
C LEU A 101 0.48 -5.44 -8.72
N GLY A 102 0.09 -6.06 -7.61
CA GLY A 102 -1.29 -6.04 -7.15
C GLY A 102 -1.76 -4.64 -6.82
N VAL A 103 -0.95 -3.88 -6.11
CA VAL A 103 -1.27 -2.49 -5.78
C VAL A 103 -1.37 -1.66 -7.06
N VAL A 104 -0.41 -1.81 -7.97
CA VAL A 104 -0.43 -1.08 -9.25
C VAL A 104 -1.71 -1.38 -10.02
N ARG A 105 -2.10 -2.65 -10.05
CA ARG A 105 -3.31 -3.05 -10.77
C ARG A 105 -4.55 -2.39 -10.18
N HIS A 106 -4.64 -2.31 -8.86
CA HIS A 106 -5.76 -1.63 -8.22
C HIS A 106 -5.74 -0.13 -8.52
N LEU A 107 -4.56 0.49 -8.49
CA LEU A 107 -4.43 1.91 -8.80
C LEU A 107 -4.84 2.19 -10.26
N GLU A 108 -4.45 1.31 -11.17
CA GLU A 108 -4.86 1.44 -12.57
C GLU A 108 -6.37 1.35 -12.71
N GLY A 109 -7.00 0.50 -11.92
CA GLY A 109 -8.45 0.36 -11.94
C GLY A 109 -9.20 1.57 -11.42
N LEU A 110 -8.51 2.48 -10.75
CA LEU A 110 -9.12 3.71 -10.24
C LEU A 110 -9.06 4.86 -11.23
N ARG A 111 -8.41 4.67 -12.35
CA ARG A 111 -8.35 5.69 -13.40
C ARG A 111 -9.70 5.81 -14.13
#